data_c9fc6e0d6e80f9d19213d5cdb2a55d82
#
_entry.id   c9fc6e0d6e80f9d19213d5cdb2a55d82
#
_cell.length_a   1.000
_cell.length_b   1.000
_cell.length_c   1.000
_cell.angle_alpha   90.00
_cell.angle_beta   90.00
_cell.angle_gamma   90.00
#
_symmetry.space_group_name_H-M   'P 1'
#
loop_
_entity.id
_entity.type
_entity.pdbx_description
1 polymer ?
#
loop_
_entity_poly.entity_id
_entity_poly.type
_entity_poly.pdbx_seq_one_letter_code
_entity_poly.pdbx_strand_id
1 'polypeptide(L)'
;ARDHANVLALQNDGKILAAGSEANSNASSAITPSLYRFNADGSVDTTFGNGGRAVHRFTGNSAGSLYGIKVLDDGRILVTGVSSTIHGFGAMQFLSNGQLDTTFGTGGIARINYSMGGHSVASLFLPDNSILMATVDISPTNIVLARMDSFGNPYPNFGNNGVVETGIVGKY
;
A
#
# COMPACT_ATOMS: atom_id res chain seq x y z
N ALA A 1 10.23 12.72 -15.05
CA ALA A 1 9.21 12.07 -14.22
C ALA A 1 9.45 10.55 -14.28
N ARG A 2 9.34 9.86 -13.18
CA ARG A 2 9.46 8.40 -13.14
C ARG A 2 8.20 7.88 -12.47
N ASP A 3 7.27 7.40 -13.30
CA ASP A 3 6.11 6.66 -12.84
C ASP A 3 6.47 5.18 -12.78
N HIS A 4 6.02 4.49 -11.75
CA HIS A 4 6.28 3.07 -11.54
C HIS A 4 4.97 2.33 -11.28
N ALA A 5 4.74 1.24 -12.01
CA ALA A 5 3.76 0.23 -11.68
C ALA A 5 4.51 -0.96 -11.06
N ASN A 6 4.25 -1.25 -9.79
CA ASN A 6 4.94 -2.30 -9.04
C ASN A 6 4.13 -3.58 -8.96
N VAL A 7 2.80 -3.49 -9.00
CA VAL A 7 1.91 -4.64 -8.80
C VAL A 7 0.62 -4.46 -9.58
N LEU A 8 0.07 -5.58 -10.04
CA LEU A 8 -1.19 -5.66 -10.78
C LEU A 8 -2.20 -6.54 -10.05
N ALA A 9 -3.48 -6.27 -10.27
CA ALA A 9 -4.58 -7.15 -9.92
C ALA A 9 -5.64 -7.17 -11.02
N LEU A 10 -6.32 -8.30 -11.16
CA LEU A 10 -7.46 -8.45 -12.06
C LEU A 10 -8.75 -8.43 -11.23
N GLN A 11 -9.73 -7.64 -11.67
CA GLN A 11 -11.07 -7.63 -11.09
C GLN A 11 -11.96 -8.70 -11.76
N ASN A 12 -13.02 -9.12 -11.09
CA ASN A 12 -13.94 -10.15 -11.61
C ASN A 12 -14.63 -9.77 -12.91
N ASP A 13 -14.74 -8.48 -13.20
CA ASP A 13 -15.31 -7.95 -14.46
C ASP A 13 -14.26 -7.82 -15.58
N GLY A 14 -13.05 -8.33 -15.37
CA GLY A 14 -11.95 -8.29 -16.33
C GLY A 14 -11.16 -6.96 -16.33
N LYS A 15 -11.51 -5.98 -15.51
CA LYS A 15 -10.73 -4.76 -15.39
C LYS A 15 -9.41 -5.01 -14.69
N ILE A 16 -8.40 -4.23 -15.07
CA ILE A 16 -7.03 -4.36 -14.59
C ILE A 16 -6.72 -3.17 -13.68
N LEU A 17 -6.22 -3.46 -12.49
CA LEU A 17 -5.68 -2.48 -11.56
C LEU A 17 -4.16 -2.51 -11.60
N ALA A 18 -3.53 -1.34 -11.64
CA ALA A 18 -2.08 -1.18 -11.54
C ALA A 18 -1.76 -0.22 -10.38
N ALA A 19 -0.99 -0.69 -9.42
CA ALA A 19 -0.60 0.10 -8.26
C ALA A 19 0.92 0.33 -8.21
N GLY A 20 1.31 1.52 -7.75
CA GLY A 20 2.71 1.91 -7.68
C GLY A 20 2.88 3.35 -7.20
N SER A 21 3.52 4.16 -8.00
CA SER A 21 3.74 5.58 -7.70
C SER A 21 3.81 6.44 -8.96
N GLU A 22 3.38 7.67 -8.85
CA GLU A 22 3.58 8.69 -9.89
C GLU A 22 4.50 9.81 -9.41
N ALA A 23 5.28 10.37 -10.34
CA ALA A 23 6.09 11.54 -10.08
C ALA A 23 5.26 12.81 -10.21
N ASN A 24 5.33 13.69 -9.22
CA ASN A 24 4.70 14.99 -9.31
C ASN A 24 5.59 15.92 -10.18
N SER A 25 5.07 16.37 -11.33
CA SER A 25 5.80 17.26 -12.26
C SER A 25 6.16 18.61 -11.64
N ASN A 26 5.51 19.03 -10.57
CA ASN A 26 5.65 20.35 -9.96
C ASN A 26 6.48 20.35 -8.65
N ALA A 27 6.99 19.21 -8.21
CA ALA A 27 7.83 19.13 -7.02
C ALA A 27 9.05 18.25 -7.31
N SER A 28 10.24 18.79 -7.13
CA SER A 28 11.47 18.03 -7.25
C SER A 28 11.47 16.86 -6.27
N SER A 29 11.31 15.66 -6.79
CA SER A 29 11.44 14.34 -6.15
C SER A 29 10.27 13.76 -5.32
N ALA A 30 9.09 14.35 -5.27
CA ALA A 30 7.98 13.74 -4.53
C ALA A 30 7.21 12.72 -5.40
N ILE A 31 7.48 11.43 -5.21
CA ILE A 31 6.65 10.35 -5.75
C ILE A 31 5.42 10.16 -4.87
N THR A 32 4.25 9.94 -5.49
CA THR A 32 2.98 9.79 -4.77
C THR A 32 2.40 8.40 -5.05
N PRO A 33 1.95 7.67 -4.02
CA PRO A 33 1.24 6.41 -4.20
C PRO A 33 0.05 6.58 -5.15
N SER A 34 -0.05 5.74 -6.15
CA SER A 34 -1.05 5.85 -7.20
C SER A 34 -1.60 4.49 -7.59
N LEU A 35 -2.91 4.46 -7.86
CA LEU A 35 -3.66 3.31 -8.33
C LEU A 35 -4.38 3.69 -9.62
N TYR A 36 -4.18 2.91 -10.67
CA TYR A 36 -4.80 3.10 -11.99
C TYR A 36 -5.72 1.94 -12.30
N ARG A 37 -6.79 2.22 -13.05
CA ARG A 37 -7.66 1.17 -13.57
C ARG A 37 -7.79 1.25 -15.09
N PHE A 38 -7.73 0.07 -15.70
CA PHE A 38 -7.90 -0.12 -17.14
C PHE A 38 -9.06 -1.07 -17.40
N ASN A 39 -9.73 -0.90 -18.51
CA ASN A 39 -10.68 -1.87 -19.05
C ASN A 39 -9.96 -3.14 -19.50
N ALA A 40 -10.72 -4.23 -19.76
CA ALA A 40 -10.17 -5.50 -20.20
C ALA A 40 -9.43 -5.42 -21.55
N ASP A 41 -9.74 -4.42 -22.37
CA ASP A 41 -9.07 -4.15 -23.64
C ASP A 41 -7.78 -3.30 -23.51
N GLY A 42 -7.41 -2.92 -22.27
CA GLY A 42 -6.25 -2.10 -21.97
C GLY A 42 -6.48 -0.59 -22.06
N SER A 43 -7.66 -0.12 -22.47
CA SER A 43 -7.98 1.30 -22.44
C SER A 43 -8.15 1.81 -21.01
N VAL A 44 -7.92 3.10 -20.78
CA VAL A 44 -8.09 3.69 -19.43
C VAL A 44 -9.57 3.70 -19.05
N ASP A 45 -9.91 3.18 -17.87
CA ASP A 45 -11.26 3.29 -17.32
C ASP A 45 -11.46 4.66 -16.65
N THR A 46 -11.91 5.63 -17.40
CA THR A 46 -12.10 7.02 -16.95
C THR A 46 -13.15 7.19 -15.85
N THR A 47 -13.94 6.15 -15.54
CA THR A 47 -14.93 6.17 -14.44
C THR A 47 -14.33 5.92 -13.07
N PHE A 48 -13.05 5.51 -13.00
CA PHE A 48 -12.34 5.22 -11.77
C PHE A 48 -11.61 6.46 -11.24
N GLY A 49 -11.88 6.82 -9.99
CA GLY A 49 -11.22 7.94 -9.34
C GLY A 49 -11.35 9.26 -10.12
N ASN A 50 -10.23 9.84 -10.45
CA ASN A 50 -10.16 11.03 -11.31
C ASN A 50 -9.55 10.63 -12.66
N GLY A 51 -10.41 10.35 -13.64
CA GLY A 51 -9.98 10.04 -15.00
C GLY A 51 -9.16 8.76 -15.14
N GLY A 52 -9.48 7.72 -14.37
CA GLY A 52 -8.82 6.41 -14.41
C GLY A 52 -7.78 6.20 -13.30
N ARG A 53 -7.64 7.16 -12.38
CA ARG A 53 -6.62 7.09 -11.33
C ARG A 53 -7.13 7.54 -9.96
N ALA A 54 -6.60 6.91 -8.91
CA ALA A 54 -6.74 7.32 -7.52
C ALA A 54 -5.34 7.57 -6.94
N VAL A 55 -5.10 8.79 -6.46
CA VAL A 55 -3.79 9.26 -5.99
C VAL A 55 -3.94 9.75 -4.57
N HIS A 56 -3.33 9.04 -3.62
CA HIS A 56 -3.41 9.39 -2.20
C HIS A 56 -2.06 9.19 -1.52
N ARG A 57 -1.80 10.02 -0.51
CA ARG A 57 -0.59 9.93 0.30
C ARG A 57 -0.89 9.27 1.63
N PHE A 58 0.05 8.49 2.15
CA PHE A 58 -0.08 7.93 3.49
C PHE A 58 -0.13 9.01 4.57
N THR A 59 0.61 10.10 4.41
CA THR A 59 0.57 11.29 5.28
C THR A 59 0.91 12.53 4.49
N GLY A 60 0.31 13.67 4.81
CA GLY A 60 0.70 15.02 4.37
C GLY A 60 1.38 15.06 2.99
N ASN A 61 2.57 15.62 2.92
CA ASN A 61 3.37 15.74 1.69
C ASN A 61 4.41 14.61 1.51
N SER A 62 4.27 13.48 2.21
CA SER A 62 5.24 12.39 2.13
C SER A 62 5.26 11.72 0.76
N ALA A 63 6.44 11.43 0.26
CA ALA A 63 6.63 10.52 -0.85
C ALA A 63 6.30 9.09 -0.43
N GLY A 64 5.90 8.24 -1.38
CA GLY A 64 5.59 6.84 -1.10
C GLY A 64 5.27 6.06 -2.36
N SER A 65 5.19 4.74 -2.22
CA SER A 65 4.85 3.84 -3.32
C SER A 65 4.05 2.65 -2.82
N LEU A 66 3.21 2.08 -3.70
CA LEU A 66 2.43 0.87 -3.44
C LEU A 66 3.17 -0.35 -3.95
N TYR A 67 3.10 -1.46 -3.21
CA TYR A 67 3.79 -2.72 -3.52
C TYR A 67 2.89 -3.95 -3.39
N GLY A 68 1.72 -3.82 -2.76
CA GLY A 68 0.75 -4.89 -2.64
C GLY A 68 -0.64 -4.42 -3.06
N ILE A 69 -1.44 -5.34 -3.63
CA ILE A 69 -2.82 -5.08 -4.02
C ILE A 69 -3.66 -6.35 -3.87
N LYS A 70 -4.88 -6.20 -3.35
CA LYS A 70 -5.91 -7.24 -3.32
C LYS A 70 -7.26 -6.61 -3.65
N VAL A 71 -8.00 -7.25 -4.54
CA VAL A 71 -9.44 -7.00 -4.73
C VAL A 71 -10.19 -7.87 -3.72
N LEU A 72 -11.03 -7.25 -2.92
CA LEU A 72 -11.89 -7.94 -1.94
C LEU A 72 -13.15 -8.46 -2.65
N ASP A 73 -13.83 -9.44 -2.03
CA ASP A 73 -15.01 -10.09 -2.60
C ASP A 73 -16.18 -9.12 -2.86
N ASP A 74 -16.25 -8.03 -2.10
CA ASP A 74 -17.24 -6.95 -2.27
C ASP A 74 -16.81 -5.85 -3.27
N GLY A 75 -15.69 -6.04 -3.95
CA GLY A 75 -15.15 -5.13 -4.96
C GLY A 75 -14.32 -3.98 -4.40
N ARG A 76 -14.14 -3.84 -3.09
CA ARG A 76 -13.19 -2.92 -2.50
C ARG A 76 -11.77 -3.32 -2.86
N ILE A 77 -10.87 -2.35 -2.86
CA ILE A 77 -9.48 -2.55 -3.26
C ILE A 77 -8.59 -2.19 -2.09
N LEU A 78 -7.81 -3.15 -1.62
CA LEU A 78 -6.84 -2.97 -0.55
C LEU A 78 -5.44 -2.91 -1.16
N VAL A 79 -4.69 -1.86 -0.84
CA VAL A 79 -3.31 -1.68 -1.29
C VAL A 79 -2.38 -1.46 -0.09
N THR A 80 -1.15 -1.90 -0.24
CA THR A 80 -0.11 -1.73 0.78
C THR A 80 1.12 -1.05 0.20
N GLY A 81 1.87 -0.37 1.04
CA GLY A 81 3.06 0.33 0.61
C GLY A 81 3.84 0.97 1.74
N VAL A 82 4.74 1.86 1.36
CA VAL A 82 5.61 2.61 2.27
C VAL A 82 5.47 4.11 2.04
N SER A 83 5.78 4.86 3.07
CA SER A 83 5.98 6.30 3.01
C SER A 83 7.38 6.66 3.47
N SER A 84 8.06 7.53 2.73
CA SER A 84 9.44 7.93 3.01
C SER A 84 9.63 8.77 4.26
N THR A 85 8.57 9.41 4.77
CA THR A 85 8.68 10.32 5.93
C THR A 85 8.27 9.70 7.25
N ILE A 86 7.45 8.64 7.22
CA ILE A 86 7.03 7.95 8.45
C ILE A 86 7.77 6.63 8.65
N HIS A 87 8.68 6.28 7.73
CA HIS A 87 9.47 5.05 7.87
C HIS A 87 8.64 3.91 8.46
N GLY A 88 7.50 3.54 7.79
CA GLY A 88 6.55 2.60 8.35
C GLY A 88 5.73 1.87 7.30
N PHE A 89 4.98 0.89 7.76
CA PHE A 89 4.03 0.14 6.94
C PHE A 89 2.75 0.93 6.74
N GLY A 90 2.26 0.99 5.51
CA GLY A 90 1.01 1.64 5.17
C GLY A 90 0.07 0.74 4.38
N ALA A 91 -1.23 0.92 4.60
CA ALA A 91 -2.28 0.35 3.79
C ALA A 91 -3.33 1.42 3.49
N MET A 92 -3.96 1.32 2.33
CA MET A 92 -5.12 2.14 1.96
C MET A 92 -6.21 1.23 1.43
N GLN A 93 -7.46 1.54 1.75
CA GLN A 93 -8.60 0.84 1.19
C GLN A 93 -9.43 1.79 0.35
N PHE A 94 -9.77 1.35 -0.86
CA PHE A 94 -10.59 2.09 -1.79
C PHE A 94 -11.92 1.36 -2.02
N LEU A 95 -12.96 2.11 -2.23
CA LEU A 95 -14.20 1.64 -2.82
C LEU A 95 -13.96 1.24 -4.29
N SER A 96 -14.88 0.48 -4.87
CA SER A 96 -14.78 0.02 -6.27
C SER A 96 -14.70 1.16 -7.30
N ASN A 97 -15.11 2.37 -6.93
CA ASN A 97 -15.02 3.56 -7.78
C ASN A 97 -13.71 4.34 -7.66
N GLY A 98 -12.77 3.91 -6.80
CA GLY A 98 -11.47 4.56 -6.58
C GLY A 98 -11.45 5.66 -5.52
N GLN A 99 -12.56 5.90 -4.81
CA GLN A 99 -12.56 6.77 -3.63
C GLN A 99 -12.02 6.00 -2.41
N LEU A 100 -11.40 6.70 -1.46
CA LEU A 100 -11.00 6.08 -0.20
C LEU A 100 -12.24 5.57 0.57
N ASP A 101 -12.14 4.34 1.08
CA ASP A 101 -13.11 3.80 2.03
C ASP A 101 -12.81 4.34 3.43
N THR A 102 -13.51 5.37 3.82
CA THR A 102 -13.27 6.08 5.10
C THR A 102 -13.52 5.24 6.35
N THR A 103 -14.08 4.03 6.20
CA THR A 103 -14.30 3.09 7.32
C THR A 103 -13.05 2.28 7.68
N PHE A 104 -12.03 2.30 6.80
CA PHE A 104 -10.75 1.62 7.01
C PHE A 104 -9.74 2.57 7.67
N GLY A 105 -9.13 2.16 8.76
CA GLY A 105 -8.11 2.94 9.47
C GLY A 105 -8.61 4.33 9.86
N THR A 106 -7.87 5.35 9.47
CA THR A 106 -8.27 6.75 9.64
C THR A 106 -8.50 7.37 8.27
N GLY A 107 -9.77 7.55 7.89
CA GLY A 107 -10.15 8.14 6.61
C GLY A 107 -9.68 7.34 5.38
N GLY A 108 -9.68 6.01 5.46
CA GLY A 108 -9.27 5.10 4.37
C GLY A 108 -7.79 4.72 4.38
N ILE A 109 -7.04 5.15 5.41
CA ILE A 109 -5.59 4.95 5.50
C ILE A 109 -5.23 4.35 6.86
N ALA A 110 -4.47 3.27 6.84
CA ALA A 110 -3.92 2.60 8.02
C ALA A 110 -2.39 2.69 8.01
N ARG A 111 -1.78 2.77 9.20
CA ARG A 111 -0.33 2.88 9.36
C ARG A 111 0.15 2.18 10.61
N ILE A 112 1.29 1.52 10.50
CA ILE A 112 2.10 1.11 11.64
C ILE A 112 3.41 1.89 11.54
N ASN A 113 3.62 2.80 12.48
CA ASN A 113 4.85 3.59 12.55
C ASN A 113 5.97 2.68 13.04
N TYR A 114 6.99 2.52 12.23
CA TYR A 114 8.20 1.80 12.57
C TYR A 114 9.36 2.47 11.82
N SER A 115 10.44 2.78 12.52
CA SER A 115 11.60 3.46 11.93
C SER A 115 12.35 2.49 11.03
N MET A 116 11.96 2.41 9.75
CA MET A 116 12.58 1.54 8.76
C MET A 116 13.52 2.35 7.86
N GLY A 117 14.68 1.78 7.60
CA GLY A 117 15.53 2.28 6.53
C GLY A 117 15.21 1.69 5.15
N GLY A 118 14.36 0.66 5.06
CA GLY A 118 14.03 -0.05 3.83
C GLY A 118 12.90 0.59 3.02
N HIS A 119 12.92 0.37 1.71
CA HIS A 119 12.00 1.02 0.76
C HIS A 119 10.99 0.06 0.11
N SER A 120 11.04 -1.22 0.37
CA SER A 120 10.13 -2.21 -0.24
C SER A 120 9.41 -3.03 0.82
N VAL A 121 8.13 -3.25 0.61
CA VAL A 121 7.28 -4.06 1.48
C VAL A 121 6.70 -5.20 0.67
N ALA A 122 7.01 -6.43 1.05
CA ALA A 122 6.23 -7.58 0.63
C ALA A 122 4.96 -7.66 1.47
N SER A 123 3.84 -8.04 0.85
CA SER A 123 2.56 -8.13 1.52
C SER A 123 1.86 -9.45 1.23
N LEU A 124 1.25 -10.00 2.26
CA LEU A 124 0.37 -11.16 2.17
C LEU A 124 -0.99 -10.79 2.75
N PHE A 125 -2.03 -10.99 1.98
CA PHE A 125 -3.41 -10.78 2.40
C PHE A 125 -3.99 -12.13 2.86
N LEU A 126 -4.35 -12.21 4.14
CA LEU A 126 -4.81 -13.43 4.76
C LEU A 126 -6.31 -13.66 4.52
N PRO A 127 -6.84 -14.90 4.76
CA PRO A 127 -8.26 -15.21 4.53
C PRO A 127 -9.23 -14.38 5.39
N ASP A 128 -8.80 -13.93 6.57
CA ASP A 128 -9.54 -13.04 7.47
C ASP A 128 -9.47 -11.56 7.06
N ASN A 129 -8.93 -11.27 5.85
CA ASN A 129 -8.62 -9.95 5.34
C ASN A 129 -7.62 -9.15 6.20
N SER A 130 -6.94 -9.77 7.15
CA SER A 130 -5.78 -9.16 7.79
C SER A 130 -4.60 -9.09 6.82
N ILE A 131 -3.70 -8.15 7.06
CA ILE A 131 -2.57 -7.85 6.20
C ILE A 131 -1.29 -8.18 6.97
N LEU A 132 -0.48 -9.09 6.43
CA LEU A 132 0.88 -9.33 6.90
C LEU A 132 1.87 -8.67 5.92
N MET A 133 2.77 -7.87 6.45
CA MET A 133 3.77 -7.14 5.68
C MET A 133 5.16 -7.46 6.18
N ALA A 134 6.15 -7.46 5.30
CA ALA A 134 7.54 -7.71 5.61
C ALA A 134 8.44 -6.67 4.93
N THR A 135 9.45 -6.22 5.65
CA THR A 135 10.51 -5.36 5.11
C THR A 135 11.84 -5.70 5.76
N VAL A 136 12.90 -5.08 5.27
CA VAL A 136 14.22 -5.12 5.89
C VAL A 136 14.49 -3.75 6.52
N ASP A 137 14.82 -3.73 7.81
CA ASP A 137 15.43 -2.57 8.45
C ASP A 137 16.93 -2.56 8.10
N ILE A 138 17.44 -1.41 7.72
CA ILE A 138 18.86 -1.27 7.31
C ILE A 138 19.79 -0.94 8.47
N SER A 139 19.28 -0.66 9.68
CA SER A 139 20.14 -0.32 10.82
C SER A 139 19.51 -0.73 12.18
N PRO A 140 19.84 -1.91 12.71
CA PRO A 140 20.60 -3.01 12.13
C PRO A 140 19.82 -3.74 11.02
N THR A 141 20.51 -4.37 10.08
CA THR A 141 19.89 -5.15 9.01
C THR A 141 19.07 -6.29 9.61
N ASN A 142 17.77 -6.15 9.66
CA ASN A 142 16.87 -7.08 10.33
C ASN A 142 15.58 -7.22 9.51
N ILE A 143 15.04 -8.43 9.44
CA ILE A 143 13.71 -8.63 8.86
C ILE A 143 12.68 -8.21 9.90
N VAL A 144 11.78 -7.34 9.50
CA VAL A 144 10.67 -6.83 10.32
C VAL A 144 9.36 -7.26 9.70
N LEU A 145 8.48 -7.80 10.51
CA LEU A 145 7.12 -8.15 10.12
C LEU A 145 6.14 -7.20 10.80
N ALA A 146 5.10 -6.82 10.07
CA ALA A 146 3.98 -6.08 10.63
C ALA A 146 2.66 -6.75 10.25
N ARG A 147 1.67 -6.72 11.14
CA ARG A 147 0.33 -7.23 10.86
C ARG A 147 -0.72 -6.22 11.27
N MET A 148 -1.67 -5.98 10.36
CA MET A 148 -2.89 -5.20 10.59
C MET A 148 -4.11 -6.12 10.50
N ASP A 149 -5.16 -5.81 11.25
CA ASP A 149 -6.46 -6.46 11.08
C ASP A 149 -7.18 -5.97 9.82
N SER A 150 -8.36 -6.51 9.53
CA SER A 150 -9.19 -6.14 8.36
C SER A 150 -9.73 -4.69 8.40
N PHE A 151 -9.59 -4.00 9.52
CA PHE A 151 -9.98 -2.61 9.70
C PHE A 151 -8.79 -1.65 9.63
N GLY A 152 -7.56 -2.17 9.49
CA GLY A 152 -6.33 -1.39 9.43
C GLY A 152 -5.72 -1.06 10.80
N ASN A 153 -6.19 -1.67 11.89
CA ASN A 153 -5.55 -1.53 13.19
C ASN A 153 -4.36 -2.48 13.34
N PRO A 154 -3.32 -2.11 14.09
CA PRO A 154 -2.26 -3.04 14.45
C PRO A 154 -2.85 -4.30 15.11
N TYR A 155 -2.39 -5.50 14.70
CA TYR A 155 -2.91 -6.76 15.23
C TYR A 155 -2.41 -6.97 16.67
N PRO A 156 -3.28 -6.97 17.70
CA PRO A 156 -2.86 -6.81 19.11
C PRO A 156 -1.94 -7.93 19.60
N ASN A 157 -2.15 -9.16 19.11
CA ASN A 157 -1.43 -10.37 19.54
C ASN A 157 -0.27 -10.73 18.57
N PHE A 158 0.15 -9.81 17.72
CA PHE A 158 1.27 -10.02 16.83
C PHE A 158 2.45 -9.15 17.25
N GLY A 159 3.43 -9.75 17.92
CA GLY A 159 4.60 -9.05 18.43
C GLY A 159 4.26 -7.90 19.39
N ASN A 160 4.96 -6.79 19.25
CA ASN A 160 4.70 -5.58 20.00
C ASN A 160 3.83 -4.64 19.15
N ASN A 161 2.56 -4.49 19.51
CA ASN A 161 1.60 -3.62 18.82
C ASN A 161 1.59 -3.84 17.28
N GLY A 162 1.48 -5.10 16.86
CA GLY A 162 1.43 -5.46 15.45
C GLY A 162 2.77 -5.57 14.74
N VAL A 163 3.91 -5.49 15.45
CA VAL A 163 5.25 -5.55 14.87
C VAL A 163 6.11 -6.62 15.54
N VAL A 164 6.84 -7.36 14.71
CA VAL A 164 7.84 -8.35 15.13
C VAL A 164 9.18 -8.00 14.49
N GLU A 165 10.19 -7.77 15.33
CA GLU A 165 11.59 -7.78 14.92
C GLU A 165 12.11 -9.21 15.02
N THR A 166 12.47 -9.81 13.90
CA THR A 166 12.76 -11.25 13.88
C THR A 166 14.14 -11.59 14.46
N GLY A 167 15.03 -10.62 14.62
CA GLY A 167 16.43 -10.85 14.99
C GLY A 167 17.25 -11.54 13.90
N ILE A 168 16.64 -11.80 12.73
CA ILE A 168 17.35 -12.40 11.60
C ILE A 168 18.11 -11.30 10.88
N VAL A 169 19.42 -11.28 11.09
CA VAL A 169 20.33 -10.30 10.50
C VAL A 169 20.82 -10.82 9.16
N GLY A 170 20.52 -10.10 8.06
CA GLY A 170 21.11 -10.38 6.75
C GLY A 170 22.60 -10.04 6.77
N LYS A 171 23.43 -10.96 6.28
CA LYS A 171 24.83 -10.65 5.94
C LYS A 171 24.86 -10.25 4.48
N TYR A 172 25.19 -9.00 4.20
CA TYR A 172 25.54 -8.52 2.85
C TYR A 172 27.04 -8.57 2.64
#